data_1093ef13241bfbe092822cbb01ced892
#
_entry.id   1093ef13241bfbe092822cbb01ced892
#
_cell.length_a   1.000
_cell.length_b   1.000
_cell.length_c   1.000
_cell.angle_alpha   90.00
_cell.angle_beta   90.00
_cell.angle_gamma   90.00
#
_symmetry.space_group_name_H-M   'P 1'
#
loop_
_entity.id
_entity.type
_entity.pdbx_description
1 polymer ?
#
loop_
_entity_poly.entity_id
_entity_poly.type
_entity_poly.pdbx_seq_one_letter_code
_entity_poly.pdbx_strand_id
1 'polypeptide(L)'
;MEDMPLSHSGPQGTHRPPWKQWLLYSPIVILLFLCSFSTLILTFLPLKTASEPCIAKFGPFPSKWQMASPKLPCVNNTADWKLKILRNGLYLIYGQVAPNTTYKEQAPFEVRLYKNKDIIQTLTNNSTIQNIGGTYELDAGDMLHLRFNSDHQVLKNNTYWGLLLLTNPQFIS
;
A
#
# COMPACT_ATOMS: atom_id res chain seq x y z
N MET A 1 14.71 104.09 1.21
CA MET A 1 13.62 103.13 1.52
C MET A 1 13.77 102.00 0.54
N GLU A 2 14.43 100.96 0.98
CA GLU A 2 14.80 99.82 0.14
C GLU A 2 13.89 98.65 0.48
N ASP A 3 13.20 98.21 -0.53
CA ASP A 3 12.37 97.03 -0.43
C ASP A 3 13.23 95.81 -0.67
N MET A 4 13.34 94.93 0.34
CA MET A 4 13.97 93.60 0.21
C MET A 4 12.94 92.59 -0.31
N PRO A 5 13.26 91.75 -1.32
CA PRO A 5 12.40 90.67 -1.74
C PRO A 5 12.62 89.45 -0.88
N LEU A 6 11.54 88.93 -0.34
CA LEU A 6 11.46 87.66 0.36
C LEU A 6 11.70 86.46 -0.59
N SER A 7 12.79 85.76 -0.35
CA SER A 7 13.10 84.50 -1.02
C SER A 7 12.20 83.41 -0.50
N HIS A 8 11.29 82.94 -1.32
CA HIS A 8 10.54 81.68 -1.07
C HIS A 8 11.42 80.47 -1.43
N SER A 9 11.95 79.79 -0.43
CA SER A 9 12.54 78.48 -0.59
C SER A 9 11.41 77.37 -0.66
N GLY A 10 11.14 76.95 -1.88
CA GLY A 10 10.24 75.75 -2.11
C GLY A 10 10.83 74.42 -1.55
N PRO A 11 10.01 73.56 -1.15
CA PRO A 11 10.48 72.23 -0.62
C PRO A 11 11.18 71.43 -1.72
N GLN A 12 12.46 71.15 -1.52
CA GLN A 12 13.23 70.23 -2.36
C GLN A 12 12.64 68.84 -2.20
N GLY A 13 11.89 68.40 -3.20
CA GLY A 13 11.48 66.97 -3.34
C GLY A 13 12.73 66.12 -3.55
N THR A 14 13.07 65.33 -2.56
CA THR A 14 14.15 64.36 -2.66
C THR A 14 13.77 63.33 -3.67
N HIS A 15 14.18 63.48 -4.92
CA HIS A 15 14.14 62.42 -5.94
C HIS A 15 15.06 61.27 -5.50
N ARG A 16 14.49 60.22 -4.90
CA ARG A 16 15.22 58.98 -4.65
C ARG A 16 15.61 58.37 -6.00
N PRO A 17 16.89 58.04 -6.21
CA PRO A 17 17.33 57.46 -7.48
C PRO A 17 16.60 56.12 -7.75
N PRO A 18 16.14 55.87 -8.99
CA PRO A 18 15.28 54.72 -9.32
C PRO A 18 15.87 53.38 -9.02
N TRP A 19 17.21 53.25 -8.93
CA TRP A 19 17.89 51.99 -8.61
C TRP A 19 17.67 51.52 -7.17
N LYS A 20 17.41 52.44 -6.21
CA LYS A 20 17.08 52.04 -4.82
C LYS A 20 15.68 51.44 -4.69
N GLN A 21 14.76 51.74 -5.57
CA GLN A 21 13.44 51.12 -5.60
C GLN A 21 13.54 49.68 -6.12
N TRP A 22 14.42 49.39 -7.08
CA TRP A 22 14.67 48.06 -7.60
C TRP A 22 15.21 47.10 -6.52
N LEU A 23 16.08 47.59 -5.62
CA LEU A 23 16.62 46.79 -4.51
C LEU A 23 15.55 46.37 -3.49
N LEU A 24 14.48 47.19 -3.35
CA LEU A 24 13.37 46.85 -2.44
C LEU A 24 12.38 45.86 -3.04
N TYR A 25 12.19 45.86 -4.36
CA TYR A 25 11.27 44.92 -5.04
C TYR A 25 11.93 43.59 -5.40
N SER A 26 13.25 43.54 -5.55
CA SER A 26 14.01 42.34 -5.90
C SER A 26 13.73 41.16 -4.96
N PRO A 27 13.80 41.29 -3.61
CA PRO A 27 13.53 40.16 -2.72
C PRO A 27 12.08 39.68 -2.77
N ILE A 28 11.13 40.62 -3.01
CA ILE A 28 9.69 40.26 -3.12
C ILE A 28 9.45 39.45 -4.40
N VAL A 29 10.04 39.88 -5.51
CA VAL A 29 9.92 39.15 -6.79
C VAL A 29 10.57 37.76 -6.70
N ILE A 30 11.74 37.63 -6.08
CA ILE A 30 12.41 36.38 -5.85
C ILE A 30 11.53 35.45 -4.98
N LEU A 31 10.95 36.00 -3.92
CA LEU A 31 10.07 35.21 -3.02
C LEU A 31 8.83 34.70 -3.77
N LEU A 32 8.21 35.51 -4.60
CA LEU A 32 7.06 35.12 -5.43
C LEU A 32 7.43 34.03 -6.46
N PHE A 33 8.63 34.16 -7.07
CA PHE A 33 9.13 33.12 -7.96
C PHE A 33 9.39 31.80 -7.21
N LEU A 34 9.98 31.82 -6.03
CA LEU A 34 10.22 30.63 -5.22
C LEU A 34 8.90 29.97 -4.77
N CYS A 35 7.91 30.79 -4.36
CA CYS A 35 6.59 30.28 -4.00
C CYS A 35 5.86 29.64 -5.19
N SER A 36 5.91 30.28 -6.37
CA SER A 36 5.26 29.73 -7.56
C SER A 36 5.98 28.46 -8.06
N PHE A 37 7.31 28.40 -7.96
CA PHE A 37 8.07 27.21 -8.31
C PHE A 37 7.81 26.04 -7.35
N SER A 38 7.71 26.33 -6.05
CA SER A 38 7.41 25.29 -5.04
C SER A 38 5.99 24.75 -5.19
N THR A 39 4.99 25.58 -5.50
CA THR A 39 3.63 25.12 -5.80
C THR A 39 3.58 24.28 -7.07
N LEU A 40 4.33 24.70 -8.10
CA LEU A 40 4.42 23.93 -9.36
C LEU A 40 5.05 22.56 -9.11
N ILE A 41 6.13 22.48 -8.34
CA ILE A 41 6.77 21.19 -7.97
C ILE A 41 5.80 20.31 -7.18
N LEU A 42 5.06 20.87 -6.21
CA LEU A 42 4.08 20.13 -5.43
C LEU A 42 2.91 19.61 -6.28
N THR A 43 2.50 20.34 -7.32
CA THR A 43 1.43 19.90 -8.23
C THR A 43 1.90 18.86 -9.25
N PHE A 44 3.19 18.88 -9.62
CA PHE A 44 3.78 17.90 -10.55
C PHE A 44 4.48 16.72 -9.85
N LEU A 45 4.74 16.80 -8.54
CA LEU A 45 5.08 15.59 -7.81
C LEU A 45 3.87 14.65 -7.92
N PRO A 46 4.01 13.49 -8.60
CA PRO A 46 2.94 12.52 -8.57
C PRO A 46 2.73 12.16 -7.10
N LEU A 47 1.64 12.67 -6.51
CA LEU A 47 1.15 12.07 -5.28
C LEU A 47 1.02 10.59 -5.65
N LYS A 48 1.94 9.79 -5.12
CA LYS A 48 1.83 8.33 -5.18
C LYS A 48 0.51 8.03 -4.50
N THR A 49 -0.55 7.98 -5.30
CA THR A 49 -1.85 7.52 -4.81
C THR A 49 -1.53 6.16 -4.22
N ALA A 50 -1.67 6.06 -2.90
CA ALA A 50 -1.52 4.80 -2.22
C ALA A 50 -2.40 3.82 -2.99
N SER A 51 -1.77 2.86 -3.69
CA SER A 51 -2.52 1.89 -4.46
C SER A 51 -3.42 1.19 -3.45
N GLU A 52 -4.72 1.24 -3.67
CA GLU A 52 -5.67 0.55 -2.80
C GLU A 52 -5.19 -0.88 -2.58
N PRO A 53 -5.16 -1.35 -1.34
CA PRO A 53 -4.63 -2.67 -1.02
C PRO A 53 -5.46 -3.74 -1.72
N CYS A 54 -4.80 -4.65 -2.40
CA CYS A 54 -5.45 -5.84 -2.93
C CYS A 54 -5.39 -6.95 -1.90
N ILE A 55 -6.54 -7.31 -1.32
CA ILE A 55 -6.68 -8.26 -0.23
C ILE A 55 -7.68 -9.33 -0.64
N ALA A 56 -7.35 -10.59 -0.35
CA ALA A 56 -8.29 -11.69 -0.40
C ALA A 56 -8.23 -12.50 0.89
N LYS A 57 -9.38 -12.87 1.44
CA LYS A 57 -9.51 -13.69 2.64
C LYS A 57 -10.62 -14.71 2.46
N PHE A 58 -10.35 -15.96 2.84
CA PHE A 58 -11.31 -17.04 2.88
C PHE A 58 -11.52 -17.54 4.31
N GLY A 59 -12.78 -17.74 4.67
CA GLY A 59 -13.15 -18.18 6.01
C GLY A 59 -13.09 -17.08 7.07
N PRO A 60 -13.42 -17.43 8.34
CA PRO A 60 -13.89 -18.76 8.77
C PRO A 60 -15.29 -19.08 8.22
N PHE A 61 -15.64 -20.37 8.14
CA PHE A 61 -16.97 -20.80 7.71
C PHE A 61 -18.06 -20.23 8.64
N PRO A 62 -19.22 -19.83 8.09
CA PRO A 62 -19.71 -20.04 6.73
C PRO A 62 -19.27 -18.97 5.71
N SER A 63 -18.35 -18.06 6.07
CA SER A 63 -17.87 -17.03 5.16
C SER A 63 -17.13 -17.62 3.97
N LYS A 64 -17.43 -17.10 2.79
CA LYS A 64 -16.72 -17.42 1.55
C LYS A 64 -15.57 -16.42 1.33
N TRP A 65 -15.05 -16.35 0.10
CA TRP A 65 -14.05 -15.39 -0.28
C TRP A 65 -14.55 -13.95 -0.11
N GLN A 66 -13.80 -13.19 0.66
CA GLN A 66 -13.93 -11.74 0.78
C GLN A 66 -12.74 -11.11 0.07
N MET A 67 -13.02 -10.26 -0.91
CA MET A 67 -11.99 -9.60 -1.70
C MET A 67 -12.20 -8.10 -1.65
N ALA A 68 -11.15 -7.37 -1.26
CA ALA A 68 -11.05 -5.94 -1.48
C ALA A 68 -9.99 -5.74 -2.56
N SER A 69 -10.40 -5.17 -3.67
CA SER A 69 -9.55 -4.96 -4.83
C SER A 69 -9.77 -3.56 -5.38
N PRO A 70 -8.70 -2.86 -5.72
CA PRO A 70 -8.79 -1.65 -6.51
C PRO A 70 -9.37 -1.96 -7.91
N LYS A 71 -9.38 -0.98 -8.79
CA LYS A 71 -9.89 -1.08 -10.17
C LYS A 71 -9.47 -2.35 -10.93
N LEU A 72 -8.33 -2.97 -10.57
CA LEU A 72 -7.84 -4.20 -11.17
C LEU A 72 -7.61 -5.27 -10.08
N PRO A 73 -8.29 -6.41 -10.13
CA PRO A 73 -8.10 -7.49 -9.17
C PRO A 73 -6.68 -8.07 -9.26
N CYS A 74 -6.07 -8.36 -8.11
CA CYS A 74 -4.78 -9.04 -8.05
C CYS A 74 -4.91 -10.55 -7.98
N VAL A 75 -6.08 -11.04 -7.62
CA VAL A 75 -6.38 -12.47 -7.49
C VAL A 75 -7.78 -12.79 -7.97
N ASN A 76 -8.01 -14.06 -8.26
CA ASN A 76 -9.33 -14.62 -8.56
C ASN A 76 -9.54 -15.90 -7.73
N ASN A 77 -10.71 -16.04 -7.14
CA ASN A 77 -11.10 -17.29 -6.50
C ASN A 77 -11.44 -18.35 -7.56
N THR A 78 -10.87 -19.51 -7.43
CA THR A 78 -11.15 -20.64 -8.35
C THR A 78 -11.97 -21.74 -7.67
N ALA A 79 -11.84 -21.85 -6.36
CA ALA A 79 -12.61 -22.77 -5.51
C ALA A 79 -12.47 -22.34 -4.04
N ASP A 80 -13.17 -23.03 -3.14
CA ASP A 80 -12.91 -22.94 -1.71
C ASP A 80 -11.43 -23.31 -1.44
N TRP A 81 -10.78 -22.54 -0.57
CA TRP A 81 -9.37 -22.70 -0.21
C TRP A 81 -8.36 -22.56 -1.36
N LYS A 82 -8.79 -22.07 -2.57
CA LYS A 82 -7.94 -21.98 -3.75
C LYS A 82 -8.07 -20.64 -4.46
N LEU A 83 -6.92 -20.02 -4.76
CA LEU A 83 -6.80 -18.73 -5.45
C LEU A 83 -5.89 -18.82 -6.66
N LYS A 84 -6.19 -18.04 -7.68
CA LYS A 84 -5.28 -17.75 -8.80
C LYS A 84 -4.75 -16.33 -8.67
N ILE A 85 -3.44 -16.18 -8.79
CA ILE A 85 -2.77 -14.88 -8.84
C ILE A 85 -2.96 -14.27 -10.22
N LEU A 86 -3.32 -12.99 -10.28
CA LEU A 86 -3.54 -12.25 -11.53
C LEU A 86 -2.48 -11.19 -11.79
N ARG A 87 -1.68 -10.83 -10.78
CA ARG A 87 -0.65 -9.81 -10.88
C ARG A 87 0.62 -10.28 -10.20
N ASN A 88 1.76 -10.06 -10.87
CA ASN A 88 3.07 -10.29 -10.26
C ASN A 88 3.26 -9.38 -9.06
N GLY A 89 3.92 -9.86 -8.02
CA GLY A 89 4.24 -9.05 -6.85
C GLY A 89 4.73 -9.83 -5.65
N LEU A 90 5.11 -9.07 -4.64
CA LEU A 90 5.40 -9.60 -3.32
C LEU A 90 4.10 -9.64 -2.52
N TYR A 91 3.72 -10.81 -2.08
CA TYR A 91 2.50 -11.04 -1.32
C TYR A 91 2.79 -11.50 0.11
N LEU A 92 2.05 -10.97 1.06
CA LEU A 92 1.95 -11.53 2.40
C LEU A 92 0.81 -12.56 2.39
N ILE A 93 1.15 -13.83 2.63
CA ILE A 93 0.16 -14.86 2.94
C ILE A 93 0.00 -14.89 4.46
N TYR A 94 -1.23 -14.98 4.94
CA TYR A 94 -1.54 -15.03 6.37
C TYR A 94 -2.74 -15.94 6.61
N GLY A 95 -2.80 -16.54 7.80
CA GLY A 95 -3.95 -17.35 8.15
C GLY A 95 -3.77 -18.11 9.44
N GLN A 96 -4.82 -18.81 9.80
CA GLN A 96 -4.89 -19.63 10.99
C GLN A 96 -5.57 -20.95 10.66
N VAL A 97 -4.99 -22.04 11.15
CA VAL A 97 -5.56 -23.37 11.09
C VAL A 97 -5.86 -23.85 12.50
N ALA A 98 -7.12 -24.15 12.77
CA ALA A 98 -7.58 -24.69 14.04
C ALA A 98 -7.78 -26.21 13.91
N PRO A 99 -6.94 -27.05 14.55
CA PRO A 99 -7.11 -28.49 14.53
C PRO A 99 -8.39 -28.91 15.24
N ASN A 100 -9.02 -29.96 14.74
CA ASN A 100 -10.10 -30.66 15.41
C ASN A 100 -9.53 -31.74 16.33
N THR A 101 -9.30 -31.39 17.58
CA THR A 101 -8.68 -32.30 18.57
C THR A 101 -9.55 -33.50 18.94
N THR A 102 -10.84 -33.48 18.58
CA THR A 102 -11.77 -34.61 18.82
C THR A 102 -11.74 -35.65 17.69
N TYR A 103 -11.07 -35.33 16.59
CA TYR A 103 -10.96 -36.20 15.42
C TYR A 103 -9.92 -37.30 15.66
N LYS A 104 -10.36 -38.55 15.59
CA LYS A 104 -9.54 -39.75 15.94
C LYS A 104 -9.31 -40.69 14.74
N GLU A 105 -9.20 -40.14 13.52
CA GLU A 105 -8.88 -41.01 12.38
C GLU A 105 -7.40 -41.38 12.31
N GLN A 106 -7.12 -42.48 11.59
CA GLN A 106 -5.77 -43.04 11.44
C GLN A 106 -4.81 -42.15 10.63
N ALA A 107 -5.33 -41.21 9.84
CA ALA A 107 -4.49 -40.32 9.04
C ALA A 107 -3.81 -39.26 9.91
N PRO A 108 -2.51 -39.06 9.79
CA PRO A 108 -1.83 -38.00 10.52
C PRO A 108 -2.41 -36.62 10.18
N PHE A 109 -2.48 -35.75 11.17
CA PHE A 109 -2.88 -34.38 10.92
C PHE A 109 -1.85 -33.70 10.02
N GLU A 110 -2.32 -33.18 8.89
CA GLU A 110 -1.48 -32.46 7.95
C GLU A 110 -2.28 -31.46 7.15
N VAL A 111 -1.79 -30.22 7.15
CA VAL A 111 -2.30 -29.14 6.30
C VAL A 111 -1.15 -28.58 5.50
N ARG A 112 -1.30 -28.51 4.19
CA ARG A 112 -0.28 -28.05 3.26
C ARG A 112 -0.75 -26.82 2.49
N LEU A 113 0.09 -25.81 2.45
CA LEU A 113 -0.05 -24.68 1.54
C LEU A 113 0.79 -24.94 0.29
N TYR A 114 0.16 -24.88 -0.86
CA TYR A 114 0.80 -25.09 -2.15
C TYR A 114 0.90 -23.80 -2.95
N LYS A 115 2.02 -23.62 -3.64
CA LYS A 115 2.19 -22.75 -4.81
C LYS A 115 2.32 -23.64 -6.04
N ASN A 116 1.31 -23.64 -6.91
CA ASN A 116 1.23 -24.56 -8.05
C ASN A 116 1.27 -26.04 -7.61
N LYS A 117 2.38 -26.73 -7.86
CA LYS A 117 2.63 -28.13 -7.45
C LYS A 117 3.54 -28.22 -6.22
N ASP A 118 4.16 -27.12 -5.83
CA ASP A 118 5.17 -27.09 -4.77
C ASP A 118 4.54 -26.82 -3.42
N ILE A 119 4.97 -27.55 -2.41
CA ILE A 119 4.57 -27.32 -1.01
C ILE A 119 5.45 -26.22 -0.47
N ILE A 120 4.85 -25.09 -0.11
CA ILE A 120 5.59 -23.95 0.46
C ILE A 120 5.47 -23.88 1.98
N GLN A 121 4.48 -24.55 2.58
CA GLN A 121 4.37 -24.69 4.03
C GLN A 121 3.58 -25.97 4.39
N THR A 122 4.00 -26.64 5.48
CA THR A 122 3.29 -27.80 6.05
C THR A 122 3.07 -27.59 7.54
N LEU A 123 1.86 -27.87 8.01
CA LEU A 123 1.48 -27.84 9.42
C LEU A 123 1.12 -29.26 9.86
N THR A 124 1.72 -29.73 10.94
CA THR A 124 1.56 -31.12 11.43
C THR A 124 1.12 -31.22 12.88
N ASN A 125 1.10 -30.11 13.61
CA ASN A 125 0.69 -30.13 15.02
C ASN A 125 -0.85 -30.12 15.13
N ASN A 126 -1.42 -31.13 15.74
CA ASN A 126 -2.87 -31.28 15.94
C ASN A 126 -3.35 -30.81 17.32
N SER A 127 -2.47 -30.33 18.19
CA SER A 127 -2.81 -29.97 19.57
C SER A 127 -3.07 -28.48 19.76
N THR A 128 -2.57 -27.65 18.87
CA THR A 128 -2.65 -26.19 18.98
C THR A 128 -3.04 -25.54 17.65
N ILE A 129 -3.65 -24.36 17.75
CA ILE A 129 -3.87 -23.50 16.59
C ILE A 129 -2.52 -23.13 15.99
N GLN A 130 -2.40 -23.25 14.67
CA GLN A 130 -1.20 -22.94 13.93
C GLN A 130 -1.42 -21.80 12.95
N ASN A 131 -0.39 -21.00 12.74
CA ASN A 131 -0.43 -19.91 11.78
C ASN A 131 0.15 -20.33 10.44
N ILE A 132 -0.51 -19.92 9.37
CA ILE A 132 0.03 -19.90 8.02
C ILE A 132 0.54 -18.47 7.80
N GLY A 133 1.75 -18.32 7.28
CA GLY A 133 2.24 -17.00 7.00
C GLY A 133 3.61 -16.97 6.37
N GLY A 134 3.84 -15.88 5.63
CA GLY A 134 5.10 -15.60 4.98
C GLY A 134 4.92 -14.63 3.84
N THR A 135 6.03 -14.07 3.40
CA THR A 135 6.10 -13.24 2.20
C THR A 135 6.63 -14.08 1.05
N TYR A 136 5.93 -14.03 -0.07
CA TYR A 136 6.25 -14.82 -1.27
C TYR A 136 6.18 -13.96 -2.52
N GLU A 137 7.16 -14.11 -3.38
CA GLU A 137 7.06 -13.61 -4.75
C GLU A 137 6.14 -14.53 -5.55
N LEU A 138 5.08 -13.95 -6.09
CA LEU A 138 4.07 -14.66 -6.87
C LEU A 138 3.91 -14.02 -8.22
N ASP A 139 3.77 -14.87 -9.23
CA ASP A 139 3.56 -14.46 -10.61
C ASP A 139 2.11 -14.60 -11.04
N ALA A 140 1.71 -13.79 -12.01
CA ALA A 140 0.42 -13.94 -12.63
C ALA A 140 0.29 -15.33 -13.26
N GLY A 141 -0.76 -16.04 -12.88
CA GLY A 141 -0.97 -17.43 -13.27
C GLY A 141 -0.70 -18.42 -12.15
N ASP A 142 0.07 -18.07 -11.13
CA ASP A 142 0.30 -18.93 -9.97
C ASP A 142 -1.01 -19.32 -9.28
N MET A 143 -1.05 -20.57 -8.82
CA MET A 143 -2.18 -21.13 -8.07
C MET A 143 -1.75 -21.38 -6.62
N LEU A 144 -2.43 -20.72 -5.70
CA LEU A 144 -2.28 -21.00 -4.27
C LEU A 144 -3.46 -21.82 -3.79
N HIS A 145 -3.20 -22.87 -3.00
CA HIS A 145 -4.27 -23.59 -2.34
C HIS A 145 -3.85 -24.19 -1.02
N LEU A 146 -4.79 -24.17 -0.08
CA LEU A 146 -4.66 -24.85 1.19
C LEU A 146 -5.33 -26.21 1.10
N ARG A 147 -4.58 -27.28 1.36
CA ARG A 147 -5.07 -28.65 1.31
C ARG A 147 -4.97 -29.31 2.67
N PHE A 148 -6.05 -29.94 3.07
CA PHE A 148 -6.15 -30.76 4.28
C PHE A 148 -5.98 -32.24 3.91
N ASN A 149 -5.27 -33.00 4.75
CA ASN A 149 -5.17 -34.43 4.56
C ASN A 149 -6.55 -35.14 4.74
N SER A 150 -7.36 -34.61 5.69
CA SER A 150 -8.79 -34.90 5.79
C SER A 150 -9.54 -33.63 6.15
N ASP A 151 -10.71 -33.41 5.54
CA ASP A 151 -11.57 -32.26 5.77
C ASP A 151 -12.09 -32.14 7.20
N HIS A 152 -12.14 -33.25 7.92
CA HIS A 152 -12.61 -33.33 9.31
C HIS A 152 -11.52 -33.04 10.35
N GLN A 153 -10.25 -32.97 9.92
CA GLN A 153 -9.12 -32.70 10.82
C GLN A 153 -9.05 -31.23 11.27
N VAL A 154 -9.80 -30.35 10.64
CA VAL A 154 -9.78 -28.92 10.95
C VAL A 154 -11.17 -28.40 11.30
N LEU A 155 -11.21 -27.46 12.23
CA LEU A 155 -12.41 -26.70 12.56
C LEU A 155 -12.55 -25.55 11.55
N LYS A 156 -13.33 -25.77 10.50
CA LYS A 156 -13.49 -24.81 9.40
C LYS A 156 -14.08 -23.46 9.86
N ASN A 157 -14.85 -23.45 10.93
CA ASN A 157 -15.39 -22.24 11.54
C ASN A 157 -14.34 -21.39 12.28
N ASN A 158 -13.16 -21.97 12.55
CA ASN A 158 -12.04 -21.31 13.22
C ASN A 158 -10.79 -21.26 12.32
N THR A 159 -10.90 -21.75 11.09
CA THR A 159 -9.81 -21.78 10.11
C THR A 159 -10.07 -20.76 9.02
N TYR A 160 -9.07 -19.93 8.74
CA TYR A 160 -9.09 -18.94 7.66
C TYR A 160 -7.70 -18.76 7.07
N TRP A 161 -7.63 -18.26 5.87
CA TRP A 161 -6.38 -17.78 5.28
C TRP A 161 -6.66 -16.69 4.24
N GLY A 162 -5.62 -15.96 3.90
CA GLY A 162 -5.74 -14.91 2.94
C GLY A 162 -4.39 -14.43 2.46
N LEU A 163 -4.42 -13.45 1.60
CA LEU A 163 -3.23 -12.78 1.11
C LEU A 163 -3.47 -11.28 0.91
N LEU A 164 -2.37 -10.55 0.94
CA LEU A 164 -2.29 -9.11 0.71
C LEU A 164 -1.13 -8.85 -0.24
N LEU A 165 -1.38 -8.11 -1.32
CA LEU A 165 -0.33 -7.60 -2.19
C LEU A 165 0.40 -6.45 -1.48
N LEU A 166 1.68 -6.64 -1.19
CA LEU A 166 2.54 -5.65 -0.53
C LEU A 166 3.11 -4.64 -1.52
N THR A 167 3.66 -5.15 -2.63
CA THR A 167 4.29 -4.31 -3.65
C THR A 167 4.30 -5.00 -5.01
N ASN A 168 4.33 -4.20 -6.07
CA ASN A 168 4.54 -4.69 -7.43
C ASN A 168 6.05 -4.89 -7.70
N PRO A 169 6.45 -5.83 -8.58
CA PRO A 169 7.85 -6.16 -8.83
C PRO A 169 8.71 -5.01 -9.38
N GLN A 170 8.11 -3.93 -9.83
CA GLN A 170 8.83 -2.74 -10.33
C GLN A 170 9.70 -2.04 -9.29
N PHE A 171 9.68 -2.50 -8.03
CA PHE A 171 10.48 -1.94 -6.93
C PHE A 171 11.54 -2.91 -6.39
N ILE A 172 11.74 -4.06 -7.03
CA ILE A 172 12.68 -5.11 -6.58
C ILE A 172 13.93 -5.17 -7.49
N SER A 173 14.23 -4.07 -8.18
CA SER A 173 15.48 -3.98 -8.99
C SER A 173 16.56 -3.21 -8.23
#